data_8b2d132150e4b7c77accdb646121b1df
#
_entry.id   8b2d132150e4b7c77accdb646121b1df
#
_cell.length_a   1.000
_cell.length_b   1.000
_cell.length_c   1.000
_cell.angle_alpha   90.00
_cell.angle_beta   90.00
_cell.angle_gamma   90.00
#
_symmetry.space_group_name_H-M   'P 1'
#
loop_
_entity.id
_entity.type
_entity.pdbx_description
1 polymer ?
#
loop_
_entity_poly.entity_id
_entity_poly.type
_entity_poly.pdbx_seq_one_letter_code
_entity_poly.pdbx_strand_id
1 'polypeptide(L)'
;MTPSSPGSQSSISLGPAFPAERTAVLTGVGSRNGIGRHTAHRLARTGWNLGLIARRTDEAQKLAAEITEEYGVAALGMGVDVTRSAEIAEAAAAFEAGLPQIVGLANFAGVSSSTTYFEITDDEWARVMTNNLTSTHLVTQAFGRIMANNGVGRIIGLSSVTAQKGGGTFSKTAYAAAKAGIVGLMRGVALELGPYGVTANSVSPGPVDTDIMGGPLDDERREAMGAATALGRISVPEDVSATVEFLISEGAGHITGQTLSINGGLYFH
;
A
#
# COMPACT_ATOMS: atom_id res chain seq x y z
N MET A 1 -59.66 16.85 7.75
CA MET A 1 -58.35 16.26 8.07
C MET A 1 -57.54 16.17 6.79
N THR A 2 -56.63 17.09 6.58
CA THR A 2 -55.71 17.10 5.45
C THR A 2 -54.53 16.19 5.77
N PRO A 3 -54.05 15.33 4.84
CA PRO A 3 -52.90 14.47 5.08
C PRO A 3 -51.63 15.32 5.10
N SER A 4 -50.85 15.12 6.14
CA SER A 4 -49.52 15.72 6.30
C SER A 4 -48.60 15.28 5.18
N SER A 5 -47.88 16.24 4.56
CA SER A 5 -46.87 16.04 3.55
C SER A 5 -45.77 15.08 4.05
N PRO A 6 -45.23 14.19 3.19
CA PRO A 6 -44.09 13.36 3.57
C PRO A 6 -42.88 14.24 3.81
N GLY A 7 -42.28 14.06 4.99
CA GLY A 7 -41.06 14.77 5.39
C GLY A 7 -39.93 14.68 4.34
N SER A 8 -39.22 15.77 4.18
CA SER A 8 -38.03 15.85 3.34
C SER A 8 -37.06 14.73 3.72
N GLN A 9 -36.80 13.83 2.77
CA GLN A 9 -35.69 12.91 2.88
C GLN A 9 -34.41 13.76 2.99
N SER A 10 -33.78 13.74 4.15
CA SER A 10 -32.45 14.31 4.30
C SER A 10 -31.53 13.56 3.31
N SER A 11 -31.04 14.27 2.30
CA SER A 11 -30.03 13.74 1.39
C SER A 11 -28.83 13.34 2.24
N ILE A 12 -28.54 12.05 2.30
CA ILE A 12 -27.31 11.55 2.92
C ILE A 12 -26.16 12.14 2.06
N SER A 13 -25.42 13.07 2.64
CA SER A 13 -24.18 13.56 2.00
C SER A 13 -23.17 12.42 2.02
N LEU A 14 -22.87 11.85 0.87
CA LEU A 14 -21.85 10.81 0.70
C LEU A 14 -20.41 11.37 0.76
N GLY A 15 -20.25 12.62 1.15
CA GLY A 15 -18.95 13.33 1.10
C GLY A 15 -18.65 13.92 -0.28
N PRO A 16 -17.44 14.46 -0.51
CA PRO A 16 -17.00 14.93 -1.81
C PRO A 16 -17.04 13.80 -2.84
N ALA A 17 -17.43 14.14 -4.08
CA ALA A 17 -17.43 13.17 -5.17
C ALA A 17 -16.02 12.64 -5.41
N PHE A 18 -15.90 11.33 -5.65
CA PHE A 18 -14.64 10.69 -6.01
C PHE A 18 -14.25 11.17 -7.43
N PRO A 19 -13.05 11.78 -7.64
CA PRO A 19 -12.74 12.42 -8.90
C PRO A 19 -12.63 11.43 -10.05
N ALA A 20 -13.13 11.80 -11.23
CA ALA A 20 -13.03 10.99 -12.44
C ALA A 20 -11.57 10.85 -12.88
N GLU A 21 -10.85 11.98 -12.97
CA GLU A 21 -9.40 11.97 -13.17
C GLU A 21 -8.70 11.99 -11.81
N ARG A 22 -7.93 10.94 -11.54
CA ARG A 22 -7.38 10.68 -10.22
C ARG A 22 -6.03 10.02 -10.28
N THR A 23 -5.22 10.28 -9.26
CA THR A 23 -3.87 9.74 -9.13
C THR A 23 -3.73 8.85 -7.90
N ALA A 24 -3.06 7.72 -8.08
CA ALA A 24 -2.52 6.90 -7.01
C ALA A 24 -1.00 7.04 -6.93
N VAL A 25 -0.48 7.22 -5.72
CA VAL A 25 0.96 7.21 -5.45
C VAL A 25 1.35 5.84 -4.90
N LEU A 26 2.38 5.24 -5.50
CA LEU A 26 2.87 3.92 -5.13
C LEU A 26 4.35 3.99 -4.76
N THR A 27 4.72 3.52 -3.57
CA THR A 27 6.12 3.36 -3.19
C THR A 27 6.59 1.92 -3.43
N GLY A 28 7.91 1.71 -3.55
CA GLY A 28 8.46 0.35 -3.69
C GLY A 28 8.18 -0.32 -5.03
N VAL A 29 8.14 0.46 -6.12
CA VAL A 29 7.84 -0.04 -7.46
C VAL A 29 9.07 -0.53 -8.25
N GLY A 30 10.30 -0.46 -7.68
CA GLY A 30 11.54 -0.75 -8.40
C GLY A 30 11.79 -2.23 -8.70
N SER A 31 11.21 -3.16 -7.94
CA SER A 31 11.37 -4.60 -8.19
C SER A 31 10.50 -5.05 -9.37
N ARG A 32 11.09 -5.83 -10.30
CA ARG A 32 10.39 -6.32 -11.50
C ARG A 32 9.23 -7.25 -11.16
N ASN A 33 9.40 -8.11 -10.17
CA ASN A 33 8.37 -9.03 -9.69
C ASN A 33 7.80 -8.58 -8.35
N GLY A 34 7.75 -7.25 -8.10
CA GLY A 34 7.25 -6.68 -6.86
C GLY A 34 5.76 -6.35 -6.91
N ILE A 35 5.10 -6.43 -5.75
CA ILE A 35 3.68 -6.07 -5.59
C ILE A 35 3.41 -4.66 -6.11
N GLY A 36 4.32 -3.70 -5.84
CA GLY A 36 4.16 -2.30 -6.26
C GLY A 36 4.09 -2.14 -7.77
N ARG A 37 4.96 -2.83 -8.54
CA ARG A 37 4.94 -2.79 -9.99
C ARG A 37 3.66 -3.42 -10.59
N HIS A 38 3.27 -4.59 -10.10
CA HIS A 38 2.02 -5.23 -10.54
C HIS A 38 0.79 -4.39 -10.20
N THR A 39 0.79 -3.71 -9.05
CA THR A 39 -0.26 -2.76 -8.68
C THR A 39 -0.27 -1.55 -9.63
N ALA A 40 0.89 -1.04 -10.05
CA ALA A 40 0.96 0.06 -11.01
C ALA A 40 0.30 -0.30 -12.35
N HIS A 41 0.66 -1.44 -12.95
CA HIS A 41 0.01 -1.91 -14.18
C HIS A 41 -1.48 -2.14 -14.01
N ARG A 42 -1.90 -2.71 -12.87
CA ARG A 42 -3.30 -2.97 -12.59
C ARG A 42 -4.13 -1.70 -12.50
N LEU A 43 -3.66 -0.69 -11.77
CA LEU A 43 -4.33 0.59 -11.62
C LEU A 43 -4.35 1.37 -12.95
N ALA A 44 -3.23 1.40 -13.68
CA ALA A 44 -3.16 2.07 -14.97
C ALA A 44 -4.18 1.51 -15.98
N ARG A 45 -4.36 0.18 -16.00
CA ARG A 45 -5.36 -0.49 -16.86
C ARG A 45 -6.79 -0.03 -16.58
N THR A 46 -7.08 0.42 -15.36
CA THR A 46 -8.39 0.95 -14.95
C THR A 46 -8.45 2.48 -14.92
N GLY A 47 -7.50 3.14 -15.62
CA GLY A 47 -7.52 4.58 -15.87
C GLY A 47 -6.98 5.45 -14.73
N TRP A 48 -6.22 4.89 -13.80
CA TRP A 48 -5.54 5.68 -12.79
C TRP A 48 -4.27 6.32 -13.35
N ASN A 49 -4.08 7.61 -13.07
CA ASN A 49 -2.78 8.25 -13.21
C ASN A 49 -1.89 7.87 -12.02
N LEU A 50 -0.56 7.85 -12.20
CA LEU A 50 0.34 7.25 -11.22
C LEU A 50 1.52 8.15 -10.84
N GLY A 51 1.73 8.35 -9.53
CA GLY A 51 2.99 8.79 -8.96
C GLY A 51 3.80 7.57 -8.49
N LEU A 52 4.97 7.34 -9.07
CA LEU A 52 5.76 6.13 -8.87
C LEU A 52 7.06 6.43 -8.15
N ILE A 53 7.26 5.81 -6.97
CA ILE A 53 8.43 6.02 -6.11
C ILE A 53 9.25 4.73 -6.01
N ALA A 54 10.51 4.80 -6.43
CA ALA A 54 11.54 3.79 -6.20
C ALA A 54 12.79 4.43 -5.61
N ARG A 55 13.74 3.65 -5.09
CA ARG A 55 15.03 4.17 -4.62
C ARG A 55 15.91 4.71 -5.76
N ARG A 56 15.81 4.09 -6.93
CA ARG A 56 16.58 4.51 -8.13
C ARG A 56 15.64 5.24 -9.08
N THR A 57 16.06 6.43 -9.48
CA THR A 57 15.33 7.31 -10.39
C THR A 57 15.05 6.63 -11.74
N ASP A 58 16.07 5.95 -12.29
CA ASP A 58 15.97 5.27 -13.59
C ASP A 58 14.89 4.17 -13.61
N GLU A 59 14.75 3.42 -12.51
CA GLU A 59 13.69 2.39 -12.37
C GLU A 59 12.29 3.01 -12.34
N ALA A 60 12.11 4.08 -11.55
CA ALA A 60 10.82 4.76 -11.43
C ALA A 60 10.40 5.42 -12.75
N GLN A 61 11.34 6.12 -13.41
CA GLN A 61 11.08 6.80 -14.68
C GLN A 61 10.81 5.83 -15.81
N LYS A 62 11.56 4.71 -15.88
CA LYS A 62 11.32 3.67 -16.87
C LYS A 62 9.93 3.05 -16.72
N LEU A 63 9.52 2.75 -15.50
CA LEU A 63 8.17 2.24 -15.25
C LEU A 63 7.10 3.27 -15.59
N ALA A 64 7.31 4.55 -15.29
CA ALA A 64 6.37 5.61 -15.66
C ALA A 64 6.20 5.73 -17.17
N ALA A 65 7.30 5.68 -17.93
CA ALA A 65 7.27 5.69 -19.39
C ALA A 65 6.51 4.47 -19.96
N GLU A 66 6.82 3.27 -19.46
CA GLU A 66 6.15 2.02 -19.83
C GLU A 66 4.63 2.10 -19.57
N ILE A 67 4.22 2.58 -18.40
CA ILE A 67 2.81 2.76 -18.03
C ILE A 67 2.10 3.76 -18.98
N THR A 68 2.75 4.88 -19.25
CA THR A 68 2.15 5.89 -20.15
C THR A 68 2.01 5.38 -21.58
N GLU A 69 3.03 4.66 -22.08
CA GLU A 69 3.01 4.08 -23.42
C GLU A 69 1.94 2.97 -23.56
N GLU A 70 1.82 2.08 -22.57
CA GLU A 70 0.94 0.93 -22.64
C GLU A 70 -0.54 1.26 -22.38
N TYR A 71 -0.82 2.18 -21.44
CA TYR A 71 -2.19 2.44 -20.96
C TYR A 71 -2.73 3.84 -21.31
N GLY A 72 -1.89 4.74 -21.79
CA GLY A 72 -2.31 6.12 -22.14
C GLY A 72 -2.65 7.01 -20.93
N VAL A 73 -2.30 6.62 -19.72
CA VAL A 73 -2.49 7.41 -18.50
C VAL A 73 -1.24 8.24 -18.18
N ALA A 74 -1.39 9.35 -17.43
CA ALA A 74 -0.25 10.12 -16.98
C ALA A 74 0.48 9.35 -15.84
N ALA A 75 1.80 9.23 -15.96
CA ALA A 75 2.63 8.66 -14.92
C ALA A 75 3.92 9.48 -14.73
N LEU A 76 4.29 9.74 -13.49
CA LEU A 76 5.57 10.36 -13.11
C LEU A 76 6.34 9.43 -12.18
N GLY A 77 7.62 9.22 -12.50
CA GLY A 77 8.55 8.39 -11.70
C GLY A 77 9.62 9.22 -11.03
N MET A 78 9.82 9.02 -9.74
CA MET A 78 10.86 9.70 -8.95
C MET A 78 11.68 8.73 -8.12
N GLY A 79 13.01 8.99 -8.07
CA GLY A 79 13.92 8.36 -7.12
C GLY A 79 13.80 9.04 -5.77
N VAL A 80 13.37 8.32 -4.74
CA VAL A 80 13.14 8.87 -3.40
C VAL A 80 13.60 7.85 -2.35
N ASP A 81 14.41 8.27 -1.43
CA ASP A 81 14.62 7.54 -0.18
C ASP A 81 13.44 7.86 0.77
N VAL A 82 12.52 6.92 0.88
CA VAL A 82 11.31 7.06 1.70
C VAL A 82 11.57 7.14 3.22
N THR A 83 12.83 7.09 3.64
CA THR A 83 13.24 7.35 5.01
C THR A 83 13.59 8.83 5.26
N ARG A 84 13.56 9.66 4.19
CA ARG A 84 13.94 11.06 4.22
C ARG A 84 12.74 11.96 3.93
N SER A 85 12.25 12.66 4.94
CA SER A 85 11.07 13.53 4.82
C SER A 85 11.22 14.63 3.77
N ALA A 86 12.43 15.17 3.58
CA ALA A 86 12.68 16.21 2.57
C ALA A 86 12.47 15.68 1.14
N GLU A 87 13.01 14.51 0.81
CA GLU A 87 12.84 13.90 -0.50
C GLU A 87 11.37 13.52 -0.76
N ILE A 88 10.65 13.07 0.26
CA ILE A 88 9.21 12.79 0.17
C ILE A 88 8.42 14.08 -0.10
N ALA A 89 8.76 15.18 0.57
CA ALA A 89 8.09 16.46 0.37
C ALA A 89 8.29 17.01 -1.05
N GLU A 90 9.50 16.88 -1.61
CA GLU A 90 9.81 17.22 -2.99
C GLU A 90 8.98 16.39 -3.98
N ALA A 91 8.89 15.07 -3.77
CA ALA A 91 8.09 14.18 -4.59
C ALA A 91 6.58 14.50 -4.48
N ALA A 92 6.09 14.79 -3.29
CA ALA A 92 4.69 15.16 -3.08
C ALA A 92 4.33 16.44 -3.84
N ALA A 93 5.17 17.47 -3.76
CA ALA A 93 4.99 18.72 -4.50
C ALA A 93 5.04 18.51 -6.03
N ALA A 94 5.99 17.69 -6.51
CA ALA A 94 6.12 17.39 -7.92
C ALA A 94 4.91 16.62 -8.48
N PHE A 95 4.39 15.65 -7.74
CA PHE A 95 3.21 14.87 -8.15
C PHE A 95 1.93 15.71 -8.08
N GLU A 96 1.77 16.56 -7.05
CA GLU A 96 0.63 17.47 -6.94
C GLU A 96 0.58 18.48 -8.09
N ALA A 97 1.75 18.95 -8.55
CA ALA A 97 1.86 19.89 -9.66
C ALA A 97 1.71 19.24 -11.06
N GLY A 98 2.14 17.98 -11.21
CA GLY A 98 2.28 17.32 -12.52
C GLY A 98 1.23 16.26 -12.84
N LEU A 99 0.38 15.88 -11.89
CA LEU A 99 -0.62 14.82 -12.05
C LEU A 99 -2.01 15.31 -11.63
N PRO A 100 -3.10 14.68 -12.10
CA PRO A 100 -4.44 14.90 -11.58
C PRO A 100 -4.53 14.68 -10.07
N GLN A 101 -5.65 15.04 -9.48
CA GLN A 101 -5.89 14.99 -8.04
C GLN A 101 -5.42 13.66 -7.40
N ILE A 102 -4.53 13.77 -6.40
CA ILE A 102 -4.03 12.62 -5.65
C ILE A 102 -5.11 12.19 -4.65
N VAL A 103 -5.61 10.97 -4.81
CA VAL A 103 -6.63 10.37 -3.94
C VAL A 103 -6.26 8.97 -3.47
N GLY A 104 -5.19 8.37 -4.01
CA GLY A 104 -4.71 7.04 -3.65
C GLY A 104 -3.27 7.05 -3.15
N LEU A 105 -2.96 6.26 -2.12
CA LEU A 105 -1.61 5.97 -1.66
C LEU A 105 -1.49 4.49 -1.29
N ALA A 106 -0.48 3.81 -1.85
CA ALA A 106 -0.13 2.47 -1.41
C ALA A 106 1.37 2.38 -1.07
N ASN A 107 1.65 2.05 0.19
CA ASN A 107 2.99 1.97 0.74
C ASN A 107 3.52 0.54 0.63
N PHE A 108 4.30 0.25 -0.43
CA PHE A 108 4.92 -1.06 -0.64
C PHE A 108 6.42 -1.10 -0.31
N ALA A 109 7.07 0.04 -0.13
CA ALA A 109 8.47 0.09 0.24
C ALA A 109 8.72 -0.62 1.57
N GLY A 110 9.77 -1.41 1.63
CA GLY A 110 10.16 -2.12 2.84
C GLY A 110 11.30 -3.10 2.60
N VAL A 111 11.82 -3.63 3.68
CA VAL A 111 12.92 -4.61 3.69
C VAL A 111 12.57 -5.78 4.59
N SER A 112 13.00 -6.99 4.24
CA SER A 112 12.90 -8.16 5.09
C SER A 112 14.04 -8.23 6.11
N SER A 113 13.86 -9.05 7.16
CA SER A 113 14.90 -9.42 8.11
C SER A 113 14.66 -10.84 8.62
N SER A 114 15.66 -11.71 8.42
CA SER A 114 15.66 -13.09 8.91
C SER A 114 16.55 -13.28 10.14
N THR A 115 17.10 -12.21 10.71
CA THR A 115 17.95 -12.22 11.89
C THR A 115 17.18 -12.77 13.09
N THR A 116 17.76 -13.75 13.82
CA THR A 116 17.14 -14.36 14.99
C THR A 116 17.13 -13.38 16.17
N TYR A 117 16.22 -13.58 17.14
CA TYR A 117 15.98 -12.61 18.19
C TYR A 117 17.22 -12.17 18.96
N PHE A 118 18.06 -13.13 19.34
CA PHE A 118 19.29 -12.86 20.10
C PHE A 118 20.44 -12.27 19.25
N GLU A 119 20.32 -12.30 17.93
CA GLU A 119 21.30 -11.76 16.99
C GLU A 119 20.94 -10.38 16.47
N ILE A 120 19.73 -9.87 16.80
CA ILE A 120 19.28 -8.55 16.38
C ILE A 120 20.16 -7.51 17.11
N THR A 121 20.96 -6.78 16.33
CA THR A 121 21.67 -5.60 16.81
C THR A 121 20.78 -4.37 16.82
N ASP A 122 21.17 -3.33 17.54
CA ASP A 122 20.46 -2.03 17.54
C ASP A 122 20.38 -1.46 16.10
N ASP A 123 21.45 -1.59 15.31
CA ASP A 123 21.49 -1.14 13.91
C ASP A 123 20.50 -1.92 13.03
N GLU A 124 20.45 -3.25 13.17
CA GLU A 124 19.50 -4.08 12.41
C GLU A 124 18.06 -3.76 12.80
N TRP A 125 17.79 -3.59 14.10
CA TRP A 125 16.49 -3.15 14.58
C TRP A 125 16.10 -1.80 13.96
N ALA A 126 16.97 -0.80 14.10
CA ALA A 126 16.75 0.54 13.55
C ALA A 126 16.55 0.50 12.03
N ARG A 127 17.35 -0.27 11.30
CA ARG A 127 17.22 -0.45 9.84
C ARG A 127 15.84 -0.99 9.46
N VAL A 128 15.38 -2.03 10.13
CA VAL A 128 14.09 -2.67 9.83
C VAL A 128 12.91 -1.75 10.18
N MET A 129 12.95 -1.12 11.36
CA MET A 129 11.90 -0.19 11.79
C MET A 129 11.83 1.03 10.87
N THR A 130 12.98 1.62 10.53
CA THR A 130 13.04 2.82 9.69
C THR A 130 12.54 2.55 8.27
N ASN A 131 12.98 1.45 7.65
CA ASN A 131 12.63 1.15 6.27
C ASN A 131 11.21 0.60 6.08
N ASN A 132 10.55 0.12 7.14
CA ASN A 132 9.19 -0.41 7.04
C ASN A 132 8.16 0.52 7.70
N LEU A 133 8.30 0.81 9.01
CA LEU A 133 7.29 1.54 9.77
C LEU A 133 7.46 3.06 9.65
N THR A 134 8.68 3.56 9.91
CA THR A 134 8.92 5.01 9.86
C THR A 134 8.72 5.56 8.45
N SER A 135 9.21 4.86 7.43
CA SER A 135 9.00 5.26 6.03
C SER A 135 7.51 5.30 5.66
N THR A 136 6.74 4.27 6.06
CA THR A 136 5.28 4.26 5.86
C THR A 136 4.62 5.45 6.54
N HIS A 137 5.03 5.80 7.77
CA HIS A 137 4.52 6.98 8.47
C HIS A 137 4.83 8.28 7.71
N LEU A 138 6.10 8.50 7.32
CA LEU A 138 6.52 9.74 6.65
C LEU A 138 5.79 9.95 5.32
N VAL A 139 5.70 8.92 4.50
CA VAL A 139 4.97 8.98 3.22
C VAL A 139 3.48 9.21 3.45
N THR A 140 2.87 8.48 4.40
CA THR A 140 1.46 8.63 4.76
C THR A 140 1.15 10.05 5.27
N GLN A 141 2.03 10.66 6.05
CA GLN A 141 1.85 12.01 6.57
C GLN A 141 1.87 13.05 5.42
N ALA A 142 2.82 12.94 4.48
CA ALA A 142 2.94 13.89 3.37
C ALA A 142 1.72 13.82 2.43
N PHE A 143 1.41 12.65 1.90
CA PHE A 143 0.30 12.47 0.96
C PHE A 143 -1.08 12.50 1.63
N GLY A 144 -1.18 12.06 2.88
CA GLY A 144 -2.39 12.16 3.69
C GLY A 144 -2.83 13.61 3.90
N ARG A 145 -1.89 14.55 4.03
CA ARG A 145 -2.18 15.98 4.11
C ARG A 145 -2.81 16.52 2.82
N ILE A 146 -2.28 16.10 1.66
CA ILE A 146 -2.85 16.46 0.35
C ILE A 146 -4.28 15.94 0.24
N MET A 147 -4.50 14.66 0.57
CA MET A 147 -5.82 14.03 0.52
C MET A 147 -6.81 14.69 1.48
N ALA A 148 -6.39 15.02 2.70
CA ALA A 148 -7.22 15.70 3.70
C ALA A 148 -7.64 17.09 3.20
N ASN A 149 -6.74 17.85 2.58
CA ASN A 149 -7.07 19.14 1.96
C ASN A 149 -8.08 19.01 0.81
N ASN A 150 -8.02 17.90 0.07
CA ASN A 150 -8.94 17.59 -1.03
C ASN A 150 -10.28 16.97 -0.55
N GLY A 151 -10.37 16.59 0.72
CA GLY A 151 -11.58 16.01 1.31
C GLY A 151 -11.86 14.57 0.89
N VAL A 152 -10.93 13.89 0.22
CA VAL A 152 -11.08 12.50 -0.24
C VAL A 152 -9.71 11.82 -0.33
N GLY A 153 -9.63 10.57 0.14
CA GLY A 153 -8.39 9.79 0.05
C GLY A 153 -8.56 8.32 0.43
N ARG A 154 -7.63 7.50 -0.06
CA ARG A 154 -7.52 6.07 0.21
C ARG A 154 -6.07 5.72 0.47
N ILE A 155 -5.74 5.30 1.68
CA ILE A 155 -4.38 5.00 2.11
C ILE A 155 -4.26 3.51 2.44
N ILE A 156 -3.25 2.87 1.87
CA ILE A 156 -2.95 1.45 2.09
C ILE A 156 -1.55 1.31 2.68
N GLY A 157 -1.46 0.61 3.81
CA GLY A 157 -0.21 0.17 4.41
C GLY A 157 0.02 -1.32 4.14
N LEU A 158 1.19 -1.69 3.61
CA LEU A 158 1.55 -3.11 3.42
C LEU A 158 2.08 -3.69 4.73
N SER A 159 1.22 -4.44 5.44
CA SER A 159 1.58 -5.29 6.56
C SER A 159 2.09 -6.67 6.07
N SER A 160 1.90 -7.72 6.82
CA SER A 160 2.28 -9.09 6.48
C SER A 160 1.58 -10.07 7.43
N VAL A 161 1.35 -11.30 6.99
CA VAL A 161 0.98 -12.41 7.89
C VAL A 161 2.00 -12.62 9.02
N THR A 162 3.25 -12.18 8.82
CA THR A 162 4.30 -12.18 9.84
C THR A 162 3.91 -11.33 11.07
N ALA A 163 3.19 -10.23 10.88
CA ALA A 163 2.64 -9.43 11.98
C ALA A 163 1.65 -10.21 12.86
N GLN A 164 0.98 -11.20 12.28
CA GLN A 164 -0.03 -12.03 12.95
C GLN A 164 0.56 -13.32 13.53
N LYS A 165 1.49 -13.98 12.81
CA LYS A 165 2.09 -15.26 13.20
C LYS A 165 3.42 -15.12 13.97
N GLY A 166 4.03 -13.95 13.97
CA GLY A 166 5.33 -13.71 14.63
C GLY A 166 6.56 -14.02 13.79
N GLY A 167 6.41 -14.60 12.60
CA GLY A 167 7.56 -14.83 11.73
C GLY A 167 7.51 -16.13 10.92
N GLY A 168 8.61 -16.40 10.24
CA GLY A 168 8.84 -17.55 9.39
C GLY A 168 10.31 -17.61 8.95
N THR A 169 10.60 -18.32 7.87
CA THR A 169 11.98 -18.52 7.39
C THR A 169 12.65 -17.21 6.94
N PHE A 170 11.92 -16.37 6.18
CA PHE A 170 12.47 -15.18 5.53
C PHE A 170 12.23 -13.89 6.32
N SER A 171 11.44 -13.95 7.38
CA SER A 171 11.08 -12.78 8.18
C SER A 171 10.85 -13.18 9.63
N LYS A 172 11.47 -12.46 10.55
CA LYS A 172 11.42 -12.77 11.98
C LYS A 172 11.04 -11.55 12.81
N THR A 173 11.43 -11.50 14.07
CA THR A 173 10.92 -10.60 15.12
C THR A 173 10.94 -9.12 14.75
N ALA A 174 12.06 -8.57 14.27
CA ALA A 174 12.13 -7.14 13.94
C ALA A 174 11.15 -6.78 12.81
N TYR A 175 11.07 -7.63 11.78
CA TYR A 175 10.11 -7.45 10.68
C TYR A 175 8.67 -7.61 11.15
N ALA A 176 8.39 -8.62 12.00
CA ALA A 176 7.07 -8.83 12.60
C ALA A 176 6.60 -7.58 13.37
N ALA A 177 7.48 -7.03 14.21
CA ALA A 177 7.20 -5.81 14.97
C ALA A 177 6.90 -4.61 14.06
N ALA A 178 7.73 -4.38 13.03
CA ALA A 178 7.52 -3.29 12.08
C ALA A 178 6.18 -3.43 11.33
N LYS A 179 5.85 -4.64 10.86
CA LYS A 179 4.61 -4.91 10.12
C LYS A 179 3.35 -4.88 11.01
N ALA A 180 3.48 -5.26 12.28
CA ALA A 180 2.42 -5.06 13.29
C ALA A 180 2.23 -3.57 13.58
N GLY A 181 3.32 -2.80 13.66
CA GLY A 181 3.28 -1.34 13.81
C GLY A 181 2.52 -0.64 12.68
N ILE A 182 2.63 -1.12 11.43
CA ILE A 182 1.88 -0.58 10.30
C ILE A 182 0.36 -0.76 10.51
N VAL A 183 -0.09 -1.88 11.09
CA VAL A 183 -1.51 -2.08 11.40
C VAL A 183 -2.00 -1.04 12.40
N GLY A 184 -1.24 -0.80 13.47
CA GLY A 184 -1.54 0.24 14.46
C GLY A 184 -1.54 1.64 13.83
N LEU A 185 -0.54 1.94 13.00
CA LEU A 185 -0.44 3.20 12.28
C LEU A 185 -1.67 3.45 11.40
N MET A 186 -2.09 2.50 10.59
CA MET A 186 -3.26 2.66 9.72
C MET A 186 -4.56 2.84 10.52
N ARG A 187 -4.71 2.22 11.68
CA ARG A 187 -5.85 2.43 12.58
C ARG A 187 -5.88 3.85 13.15
N GLY A 188 -4.72 4.37 13.60
CA GLY A 188 -4.59 5.76 14.06
C GLY A 188 -4.92 6.75 12.95
N VAL A 189 -4.31 6.58 11.76
CA VAL A 189 -4.57 7.41 10.59
C VAL A 189 -6.05 7.37 10.17
N ALA A 190 -6.70 6.21 10.24
CA ALA A 190 -8.12 6.06 9.93
C ALA A 190 -9.01 6.91 10.84
N LEU A 191 -8.70 6.97 12.14
CA LEU A 191 -9.44 7.78 13.11
C LEU A 191 -9.18 9.28 12.90
N GLU A 192 -7.93 9.67 12.67
CA GLU A 192 -7.54 11.08 12.58
C GLU A 192 -7.90 11.71 11.24
N LEU A 193 -7.80 10.97 10.13
CA LEU A 193 -8.08 11.48 8.79
C LEU A 193 -9.51 11.16 8.29
N GLY A 194 -10.25 10.29 8.99
CA GLY A 194 -11.65 9.98 8.67
C GLY A 194 -12.54 11.21 8.54
N PRO A 195 -12.49 12.20 9.47
CA PRO A 195 -13.26 13.45 9.35
C PRO A 195 -12.97 14.26 8.08
N TYR A 196 -11.84 14.00 7.41
CA TYR A 196 -11.46 14.64 6.14
C TYR A 196 -11.78 13.77 4.91
N GLY A 197 -12.62 12.73 5.04
CA GLY A 197 -13.00 11.85 3.92
C GLY A 197 -11.91 10.86 3.48
N VAL A 198 -10.88 10.65 4.30
CA VAL A 198 -9.75 9.77 3.98
C VAL A 198 -9.91 8.44 4.74
N THR A 199 -9.88 7.32 4.02
CA THR A 199 -9.80 5.98 4.63
C THR A 199 -8.35 5.49 4.68
N ALA A 200 -8.01 4.71 5.71
CA ALA A 200 -6.70 4.09 5.83
C ALA A 200 -6.85 2.63 6.27
N ASN A 201 -6.27 1.72 5.48
CA ASN A 201 -6.37 0.27 5.72
C ASN A 201 -5.01 -0.40 5.57
N SER A 202 -4.86 -1.57 6.16
CA SER A 202 -3.71 -2.45 5.97
C SER A 202 -4.08 -3.63 5.06
N VAL A 203 -3.14 -4.08 4.24
CA VAL A 203 -3.20 -5.39 3.60
C VAL A 203 -2.13 -6.29 4.21
N SER A 204 -2.47 -7.54 4.49
CA SER A 204 -1.60 -8.52 5.16
C SER A 204 -1.43 -9.76 4.28
N PRO A 205 -0.48 -9.71 3.32
CA PRO A 205 -0.20 -10.86 2.48
C PRO A 205 0.41 -12.01 3.26
N GLY A 206 0.16 -13.23 2.79
CA GLY A 206 0.94 -14.42 3.08
C GLY A 206 2.27 -14.43 2.32
N PRO A 207 2.86 -15.60 2.08
CA PRO A 207 3.97 -15.73 1.15
C PRO A 207 3.53 -15.30 -0.26
N VAL A 208 4.26 -14.36 -0.85
CA VAL A 208 4.04 -13.87 -2.22
C VAL A 208 5.30 -14.14 -3.04
N ASP A 209 5.16 -14.71 -4.22
CA ASP A 209 6.30 -14.97 -5.13
C ASP A 209 6.86 -13.65 -5.66
N THR A 210 7.82 -13.10 -4.95
CA THR A 210 8.45 -11.81 -5.24
C THR A 210 9.95 -11.84 -4.94
N ASP A 211 10.68 -10.86 -5.45
CA ASP A 211 12.13 -10.73 -5.25
C ASP A 211 12.54 -10.44 -3.78
N ILE A 212 11.61 -10.04 -2.91
CA ILE A 212 11.91 -9.71 -1.50
C ILE A 212 12.43 -10.91 -0.69
N MET A 213 12.19 -12.12 -1.15
CA MET A 213 12.64 -13.36 -0.51
C MET A 213 14.05 -13.77 -0.92
N GLY A 214 14.81 -12.90 -1.58
CA GLY A 214 16.20 -13.15 -1.99
C GLY A 214 16.34 -13.72 -3.39
N GLY A 215 15.32 -13.63 -4.22
CA GLY A 215 15.27 -14.09 -5.60
C GLY A 215 14.08 -15.01 -5.87
N PRO A 216 13.95 -15.55 -7.10
CA PRO A 216 12.88 -16.47 -7.47
C PRO A 216 12.88 -17.69 -6.55
N LEU A 217 11.70 -18.10 -6.10
CA LEU A 217 11.53 -19.36 -5.38
C LEU A 217 11.70 -20.52 -6.34
N ASP A 218 12.44 -21.55 -5.92
CA ASP A 218 12.42 -22.85 -6.59
C ASP A 218 11.07 -23.55 -6.39
N ASP A 219 10.78 -24.55 -7.22
CA ASP A 219 9.49 -25.22 -7.21
C ASP A 219 9.24 -25.98 -5.90
N GLU A 220 10.27 -26.56 -5.30
CA GLU A 220 10.17 -27.29 -4.02
C GLU A 220 9.73 -26.35 -2.88
N ARG A 221 10.37 -25.16 -2.79
CA ARG A 221 9.99 -24.15 -1.79
C ARG A 221 8.61 -23.59 -2.05
N ARG A 222 8.27 -23.35 -3.32
CA ARG A 222 6.94 -22.86 -3.71
C ARG A 222 5.86 -23.86 -3.30
N GLU A 223 6.06 -25.14 -3.55
CA GLU A 223 5.16 -26.23 -3.17
C GLU A 223 5.04 -26.35 -1.64
N ALA A 224 6.17 -26.40 -0.93
CA ALA A 224 6.19 -26.52 0.54
C ALA A 224 5.48 -25.34 1.23
N MET A 225 5.70 -24.11 0.75
CA MET A 225 5.01 -22.92 1.29
C MET A 225 3.53 -22.91 0.92
N GLY A 226 3.18 -23.38 -0.28
CA GLY A 226 1.81 -23.51 -0.74
C GLY A 226 1.01 -24.52 0.07
N ALA A 227 1.58 -25.67 0.37
CA ALA A 227 0.96 -26.72 1.17
C ALA A 227 0.55 -26.26 2.59
N ALA A 228 1.18 -25.20 3.11
CA ALA A 228 0.80 -24.60 4.38
C ALA A 228 -0.43 -23.71 4.31
N THR A 229 -0.92 -23.39 3.12
CA THR A 229 -2.12 -22.55 2.91
C THR A 229 -3.35 -23.40 2.65
N ALA A 230 -4.54 -22.92 3.01
CA ALA A 230 -5.80 -23.63 2.72
C ALA A 230 -6.07 -23.73 1.20
N LEU A 231 -5.55 -22.77 0.39
CA LEU A 231 -5.71 -22.77 -1.05
C LEU A 231 -4.66 -23.61 -1.79
N GLY A 232 -3.70 -24.24 -1.09
CA GLY A 232 -2.67 -25.11 -1.65
C GLY A 232 -1.63 -24.40 -2.54
N ARG A 233 -1.55 -23.07 -2.51
CA ARG A 233 -0.59 -22.29 -3.29
C ARG A 233 -0.11 -21.05 -2.54
N ILE A 234 1.06 -20.57 -2.86
CA ILE A 234 1.48 -19.22 -2.45
C ILE A 234 0.75 -18.16 -3.30
N SER A 235 0.69 -16.93 -2.78
CA SER A 235 0.13 -15.80 -3.52
C SER A 235 1.09 -15.35 -4.63
N VAL A 236 0.53 -14.79 -5.69
CA VAL A 236 1.26 -14.01 -6.69
C VAL A 236 0.99 -12.51 -6.46
N PRO A 237 1.83 -11.61 -7.00
CA PRO A 237 1.64 -10.16 -6.81
C PRO A 237 0.23 -9.68 -7.22
N GLU A 238 -0.40 -10.33 -8.20
CA GLU A 238 -1.75 -10.04 -8.68
C GLU A 238 -2.82 -10.25 -7.63
N ASP A 239 -2.69 -11.27 -6.76
CA ASP A 239 -3.63 -11.53 -5.67
C ASP A 239 -3.68 -10.33 -4.70
N VAL A 240 -2.52 -9.73 -4.43
CA VAL A 240 -2.41 -8.57 -3.54
C VAL A 240 -2.87 -7.30 -4.24
N SER A 241 -2.45 -7.09 -5.49
CA SER A 241 -2.79 -5.89 -6.25
C SER A 241 -4.30 -5.77 -6.51
N ALA A 242 -5.03 -6.89 -6.64
CA ALA A 242 -6.48 -6.90 -6.76
C ALA A 242 -7.18 -6.33 -5.51
N THR A 243 -6.71 -6.70 -4.33
CA THR A 243 -7.24 -6.16 -3.06
C THR A 243 -6.89 -4.68 -2.89
N VAL A 244 -5.68 -4.28 -3.28
CA VAL A 244 -5.27 -2.87 -3.23
C VAL A 244 -6.12 -2.02 -4.19
N GLU A 245 -6.36 -2.48 -5.42
CA GLU A 245 -7.24 -1.80 -6.38
C GLU A 245 -8.64 -1.60 -5.81
N PHE A 246 -9.23 -2.62 -5.18
CA PHE A 246 -10.53 -2.50 -4.52
C PHE A 246 -10.50 -1.46 -3.39
N LEU A 247 -9.52 -1.55 -2.47
CA LEU A 247 -9.44 -0.65 -1.31
C LEU A 247 -9.15 0.80 -1.68
N ILE A 248 -8.48 1.04 -2.82
CA ILE A 248 -8.17 2.39 -3.31
C ILE A 248 -9.33 2.99 -4.12
N SER A 249 -10.35 2.20 -4.48
CA SER A 249 -11.49 2.62 -5.28
C SER A 249 -12.52 3.43 -4.48
N GLU A 250 -13.45 4.05 -5.19
CA GLU A 250 -14.61 4.72 -4.62
C GLU A 250 -15.46 3.77 -3.78
N GLY A 251 -15.66 2.52 -4.27
CA GLY A 251 -16.50 1.50 -3.63
C GLY A 251 -16.06 1.08 -2.24
N ALA A 252 -14.78 1.32 -1.88
CA ALA A 252 -14.25 1.05 -0.55
C ALA A 252 -14.38 2.23 0.42
N GLY A 253 -15.16 3.27 0.09
CA GLY A 253 -15.28 4.51 0.84
C GLY A 253 -15.77 4.39 2.29
N HIS A 254 -16.34 3.25 2.69
CA HIS A 254 -16.77 2.99 4.07
C HIS A 254 -15.96 1.90 4.78
N ILE A 255 -14.82 1.50 4.19
CA ILE A 255 -13.88 0.55 4.78
C ILE A 255 -12.66 1.33 5.27
N THR A 256 -12.48 1.42 6.59
CA THR A 256 -11.35 2.14 7.20
C THR A 256 -10.90 1.47 8.50
N GLY A 257 -9.61 1.56 8.82
CA GLY A 257 -9.00 0.94 10.00
C GLY A 257 -8.89 -0.58 9.94
N GLN A 258 -9.20 -1.20 8.80
CA GLN A 258 -9.24 -2.65 8.66
C GLN A 258 -7.89 -3.23 8.24
N THR A 259 -7.71 -4.51 8.52
CA THR A 259 -6.59 -5.30 8.00
C THR A 259 -7.15 -6.44 7.17
N LEU A 260 -6.94 -6.39 5.85
CA LEU A 260 -7.39 -7.43 4.95
C LEU A 260 -6.27 -8.44 4.73
N SER A 261 -6.52 -9.71 5.09
CA SER A 261 -5.57 -10.80 4.91
C SER A 261 -5.68 -11.40 3.52
N ILE A 262 -4.54 -11.41 2.77
CA ILE A 262 -4.41 -12.04 1.47
C ILE A 262 -3.38 -13.16 1.61
N ASN A 263 -3.71 -14.19 2.38
CA ASN A 263 -2.76 -15.21 2.83
C ASN A 263 -3.15 -16.64 2.44
N GLY A 264 -4.16 -16.82 1.60
CA GLY A 264 -4.61 -18.14 1.15
C GLY A 264 -5.13 -19.05 2.28
N GLY A 265 -5.53 -18.48 3.42
CA GLY A 265 -5.94 -19.26 4.59
C GLY A 265 -4.76 -19.80 5.41
N LEU A 266 -3.56 -19.21 5.28
CA LEU A 266 -2.41 -19.54 6.10
C LEU A 266 -2.61 -19.17 7.58
N TYR A 267 -3.43 -18.16 7.83
CA TYR A 267 -3.78 -17.69 9.16
C TYR A 267 -5.21 -17.09 9.16
N PHE A 268 -5.97 -17.41 10.17
CA PHE A 268 -7.30 -16.87 10.45
C PHE A 268 -7.26 -16.08 11.77
N HIS A 269 -8.03 -14.97 11.86
CA HIS A 269 -8.18 -14.14 13.07
C HIS A 269 -9.61 -13.64 13.21
#